data_8b476c561185b50741fe5949698c5a1f
#
_entry.id   8b476c561185b50741fe5949698c5a1f
#
_cell.length_a   1.000
_cell.length_b   1.000
_cell.length_c   1.000
_cell.angle_alpha   90.00
_cell.angle_beta   90.00
_cell.angle_gamma   90.00
#
_symmetry.space_group_name_H-M   'P 1'
#
loop_
_entity.id
_entity.type
_entity.pdbx_description
1 polymer ?
#
loop_
_entity_poly.entity_id
_entity_poly.type
_entity_poly.pdbx_seq_one_letter_code
_entity_poly.pdbx_strand_id
1 'polypeptide(L)'
;THLVGSTLSDPYLSYAAGLNALAGPLHGLANQEVLGWIQDLQAKFEAQNKPITPETITEFAWETLNAKKVIPGYGHAVLRKTDPRYTCQREFALKHLPNDPLFQTVDTIYSVMPDILKEHGKVANPYPNVDSHSGVLLWHFGLTQYQFYTVLFGVSRSVGGLSQLYWDRALGLPLERPKSVTPEWLQAQVSAGK
;
A
#
# COMPACT_ATOMS: atom_id res chain seq x y z
N THR A 1 9.44 14.66 -3.34
CA THR A 1 10.00 15.21 -4.60
C THR A 1 9.82 16.71 -4.65
N HIS A 2 8.60 17.23 -4.55
CA HIS A 2 8.29 18.66 -4.72
C HIS A 2 9.00 19.54 -3.70
N LEU A 3 8.94 19.22 -2.41
CA LEU A 3 9.61 19.97 -1.34
C LEU A 3 11.12 20.14 -1.59
N VAL A 4 11.81 19.06 -1.96
CA VAL A 4 13.25 19.12 -2.30
C VAL A 4 13.45 19.86 -3.62
N GLY A 5 12.60 19.63 -4.60
CA GLY A 5 12.64 20.32 -5.89
C GLY A 5 12.51 21.84 -5.78
N SER A 6 11.71 22.33 -4.83
CA SER A 6 11.53 23.79 -4.60
C SER A 6 12.82 24.51 -4.23
N THR A 7 13.84 23.79 -3.75
CA THR A 7 15.19 24.34 -3.48
C THR A 7 16.05 24.50 -4.72
N LEU A 8 15.53 24.26 -5.92
CA LEU A 8 16.25 24.18 -7.19
C LEU A 8 17.24 23.00 -7.29
N SER A 9 17.08 21.97 -6.44
CA SER A 9 17.79 20.70 -6.55
C SER A 9 17.49 20.03 -7.89
N ASP A 10 18.43 19.27 -8.42
CA ASP A 10 18.23 18.58 -9.71
C ASP A 10 17.13 17.50 -9.64
N PRO A 11 16.59 17.04 -10.78
CA PRO A 11 15.50 16.07 -10.81
C PRO A 11 15.84 14.72 -10.16
N TYR A 12 17.08 14.28 -10.24
CA TYR A 12 17.50 13.00 -9.64
C TYR A 12 17.50 13.06 -8.13
N LEU A 13 18.11 14.07 -7.54
CA LEU A 13 18.10 14.29 -6.10
C LEU A 13 16.69 14.54 -5.56
N SER A 14 15.90 15.34 -6.28
CA SER A 14 14.52 15.63 -5.92
C SER A 14 13.64 14.38 -5.92
N TYR A 15 13.81 13.53 -6.93
CA TYR A 15 13.06 12.28 -7.01
C TYR A 15 13.58 11.22 -6.04
N ALA A 16 14.89 11.13 -5.82
CA ALA A 16 15.47 10.25 -4.80
C ALA A 16 14.93 10.53 -3.40
N ALA A 17 14.74 11.79 -3.05
CA ALA A 17 14.09 12.17 -1.78
C ALA A 17 12.64 11.65 -1.71
N GLY A 18 11.91 11.72 -2.81
CA GLY A 18 10.56 11.14 -2.92
C GLY A 18 10.56 9.62 -2.78
N LEU A 19 11.52 8.93 -3.39
CA LEU A 19 11.68 7.47 -3.26
C LEU A 19 12.02 7.05 -1.83
N ASN A 20 12.85 7.80 -1.13
CA ASN A 20 13.17 7.53 0.27
C ASN A 20 11.92 7.61 1.17
N ALA A 21 11.04 8.58 0.91
CA ALA A 21 9.76 8.67 1.61
C ALA A 21 8.80 7.52 1.21
N LEU A 22 8.79 7.13 -0.07
CA LEU A 22 8.00 6.01 -0.56
C LEU A 22 8.44 4.69 0.11
N ALA A 23 9.73 4.48 0.33
CA ALA A 23 10.29 3.27 0.93
C ALA A 23 10.02 3.14 2.45
N GLY A 24 9.34 4.11 3.04
CA GLY A 24 8.96 4.03 4.46
C GLY A 24 7.96 2.89 4.74
N PRO A 25 8.11 2.19 5.89
CA PRO A 25 7.28 1.02 6.23
C PRO A 25 5.77 1.35 6.36
N LEU A 26 5.43 2.59 6.59
CA LEU A 26 4.03 3.05 6.65
C LEU A 26 3.51 3.56 5.29
N HIS A 27 4.23 3.36 4.20
CA HIS A 27 3.86 3.86 2.88
C HIS A 27 4.03 2.82 1.78
N GLY A 28 5.14 2.81 1.07
CA GLY A 28 5.31 2.06 -0.17
C GLY A 28 5.71 0.60 -0.03
N LEU A 29 5.84 0.09 1.19
CA LEU A 29 6.13 -1.33 1.43
C LEU A 29 4.88 -2.22 1.41
N ALA A 30 3.68 -1.65 1.31
CA ALA A 30 2.42 -2.41 1.41
C ALA A 30 2.35 -3.59 0.43
N ASN A 31 2.87 -3.42 -0.78
CA ASN A 31 2.86 -4.47 -1.80
C ASN A 31 3.67 -5.71 -1.38
N GLN A 32 4.90 -5.52 -0.89
CA GLN A 32 5.72 -6.63 -0.39
C GLN A 32 5.16 -7.22 0.91
N GLU A 33 4.60 -6.40 1.79
CA GLU A 33 3.96 -6.84 3.03
C GLU A 33 2.74 -7.74 2.75
N VAL A 34 1.94 -7.42 1.73
CA VAL A 34 0.84 -8.27 1.28
C VAL A 34 1.35 -9.64 0.86
N LEU A 35 2.36 -9.70 0.01
CA LEU A 35 2.90 -10.97 -0.46
C LEU A 35 3.49 -11.78 0.70
N GLY A 36 4.24 -11.15 1.61
CA GLY A 36 4.76 -11.80 2.81
C GLY A 36 3.64 -12.37 3.69
N TRP A 37 2.58 -11.59 3.94
CA TRP A 37 1.42 -12.04 4.73
C TRP A 37 0.72 -13.25 4.09
N ILE A 38 0.59 -13.27 2.77
CA ILE A 38 0.00 -14.41 2.04
C ILE A 38 0.91 -15.64 2.14
N GLN A 39 2.22 -15.47 2.00
CA GLN A 39 3.18 -16.57 2.14
C GLN A 39 3.20 -17.14 3.57
N ASP A 40 3.13 -16.29 4.59
CA ASP A 40 3.01 -16.71 5.99
C ASP A 40 1.72 -17.51 6.23
N LEU A 41 0.59 -17.06 5.66
CA LEU A 41 -0.69 -17.78 5.69
C LEU A 41 -0.55 -19.16 5.05
N GLN A 42 0.00 -19.24 3.85
CA GLN A 42 0.19 -20.50 3.14
C GLN A 42 1.10 -21.45 3.93
N ALA A 43 2.27 -20.99 4.38
CA ALA A 43 3.23 -21.77 5.13
C ALA A 43 2.64 -22.32 6.45
N LYS A 44 1.85 -21.50 7.16
CA LYS A 44 1.19 -21.91 8.39
C LYS A 44 0.24 -23.09 8.17
N PHE A 45 -0.65 -22.98 7.17
CA PHE A 45 -1.67 -24.00 6.97
C PHE A 45 -1.13 -25.24 6.23
N GLU A 46 -0.10 -25.08 5.39
CA GLU A 46 0.65 -26.20 4.84
C GLU A 46 1.31 -27.04 5.95
N ALA A 47 1.98 -26.41 6.91
CA ALA A 47 2.57 -27.08 8.07
C ALA A 47 1.54 -27.83 8.93
N GLN A 48 0.29 -27.42 8.89
CA GLN A 48 -0.83 -28.07 9.58
C GLN A 48 -1.58 -29.09 8.72
N ASN A 49 -1.15 -29.32 7.47
CA ASN A 49 -1.88 -30.10 6.46
C ASN A 49 -3.34 -29.66 6.29
N LYS A 50 -3.61 -28.36 6.42
CA LYS A 50 -4.93 -27.77 6.21
C LYS A 50 -5.01 -27.04 4.88
N PRO A 51 -6.12 -27.15 4.14
CA PRO A 51 -6.31 -26.38 2.91
C PRO A 51 -6.53 -24.89 3.21
N ILE A 52 -6.23 -24.05 2.23
CA ILE A 52 -6.59 -22.62 2.26
C ILE A 52 -8.08 -22.51 1.91
N THR A 53 -8.87 -22.11 2.89
CA THR A 53 -10.33 -21.93 2.79
C THR A 53 -10.76 -20.60 3.39
N PRO A 54 -11.99 -20.14 3.17
CA PRO A 54 -12.53 -18.98 3.87
C PRO A 54 -12.36 -19.02 5.40
N GLU A 55 -12.51 -20.18 6.00
CA GLU A 55 -12.41 -20.39 7.45
C GLU A 55 -10.97 -20.23 7.94
N THR A 56 -9.99 -20.86 7.25
CA THR A 56 -8.57 -20.75 7.63
C THR A 56 -8.03 -19.34 7.40
N ILE A 57 -8.49 -18.67 6.35
CA ILE A 57 -8.16 -17.25 6.12
C ILE A 57 -8.75 -16.37 7.23
N THR A 58 -9.98 -16.63 7.63
CA THR A 58 -10.63 -15.91 8.73
C THR A 58 -9.86 -16.10 10.05
N GLU A 59 -9.46 -17.33 10.36
CA GLU A 59 -8.62 -17.64 11.52
C GLU A 59 -7.34 -16.81 11.53
N PHE A 60 -6.60 -16.82 10.42
CA PHE A 60 -5.33 -16.10 10.30
C PHE A 60 -5.48 -14.57 10.35
N ALA A 61 -6.55 -14.07 9.74
CA ALA A 61 -6.87 -12.65 9.77
C ALA A 61 -7.14 -12.17 11.20
N TRP A 62 -7.93 -12.90 11.96
CA TRP A 62 -8.20 -12.56 13.37
C TRP A 62 -6.96 -12.69 14.25
N GLU A 63 -6.09 -13.68 14.02
CA GLU A 63 -4.80 -13.74 14.73
C GLU A 63 -3.96 -12.49 14.46
N THR A 64 -3.87 -12.06 13.19
CA THR A 64 -3.14 -10.84 12.80
C THR A 64 -3.71 -9.61 13.52
N LEU A 65 -5.04 -9.45 13.51
CA LEU A 65 -5.73 -8.31 14.14
C LEU A 65 -5.59 -8.32 15.66
N ASN A 66 -5.70 -9.49 16.30
CA ASN A 66 -5.54 -9.66 17.74
C ASN A 66 -4.10 -9.40 18.20
N ALA A 67 -3.12 -9.69 17.35
CA ALA A 67 -1.73 -9.30 17.55
C ALA A 67 -1.47 -7.80 17.35
N LYS A 68 -2.53 -6.98 17.16
CA LYS A 68 -2.47 -5.54 16.90
C LYS A 68 -1.70 -5.18 15.62
N LYS A 69 -1.63 -6.09 14.68
CA LYS A 69 -1.09 -5.87 13.33
C LYS A 69 -2.21 -5.48 12.37
N VAL A 70 -1.85 -4.78 11.30
CA VAL A 70 -2.79 -4.46 10.22
C VAL A 70 -2.83 -5.59 9.19
N ILE A 71 -3.95 -5.74 8.50
CA ILE A 71 -4.03 -6.57 7.30
C ILE A 71 -3.49 -5.74 6.13
N PRO A 72 -2.34 -6.10 5.54
CA PRO A 72 -1.77 -5.31 4.46
C PRO A 72 -2.63 -5.40 3.20
N GLY A 73 -2.60 -4.34 2.39
CA GLY A 73 -3.39 -4.27 1.14
C GLY A 73 -4.85 -3.90 1.33
N TYR A 74 -5.33 -3.71 2.54
CA TYR A 74 -6.69 -3.29 2.85
C TYR A 74 -6.71 -1.92 3.54
N GLY A 75 -7.72 -1.14 3.22
CA GLY A 75 -7.83 0.23 3.69
C GLY A 75 -7.24 1.25 2.71
N HIS A 76 -7.67 2.49 2.86
CA HIS A 76 -7.19 3.62 2.06
C HIS A 76 -7.55 4.94 2.74
N ALA A 77 -6.63 5.92 2.68
CA ALA A 77 -6.88 7.24 3.27
C ALA A 77 -8.05 7.99 2.61
N VAL A 78 -8.22 7.83 1.30
CA VAL A 78 -9.19 8.57 0.48
C VAL A 78 -10.34 7.69 0.01
N LEU A 79 -10.07 6.52 -0.57
CA LEU A 79 -11.10 5.63 -1.11
C LEU A 79 -12.01 5.07 0.00
N ARG A 80 -13.29 4.85 -0.34
CA ARG A 80 -14.31 4.26 0.55
C ARG A 80 -15.02 3.07 -0.10
N LYS A 81 -14.48 2.60 -1.23
CA LYS A 81 -14.90 1.42 -1.99
C LYS A 81 -13.65 0.68 -2.45
N THR A 82 -13.83 -0.50 -3.04
CA THR A 82 -12.74 -1.24 -3.70
C THR A 82 -11.99 -0.34 -4.69
N ASP A 83 -10.68 -0.39 -4.63
CA ASP A 83 -9.82 0.37 -5.53
C ASP A 83 -10.04 -0.12 -6.99
N PRO A 84 -10.34 0.76 -7.95
CA PRO A 84 -10.56 0.34 -9.33
C PRO A 84 -9.32 -0.31 -9.97
N ARG A 85 -8.12 0.02 -9.47
CA ARG A 85 -6.88 -0.63 -9.91
C ARG A 85 -6.82 -2.09 -9.46
N TYR A 86 -7.29 -2.40 -8.25
CA TYR A 86 -7.47 -3.77 -7.78
C TYR A 86 -8.46 -4.51 -8.65
N THR A 87 -9.61 -3.91 -8.94
CA THR A 87 -10.64 -4.52 -9.80
C THR A 87 -10.08 -4.89 -11.17
N CYS A 88 -9.36 -3.98 -11.81
CA CYS A 88 -8.72 -4.22 -13.10
C CYS A 88 -7.72 -5.39 -13.04
N GLN A 89 -6.88 -5.45 -12.01
CA GLN A 89 -5.92 -6.55 -11.82
C GLN A 89 -6.63 -7.89 -11.58
N ARG A 90 -7.69 -7.90 -10.79
CA ARG A 90 -8.50 -9.08 -10.52
C ARG A 90 -9.18 -9.60 -11.79
N GLU A 91 -9.78 -8.72 -12.59
CA GLU A 91 -10.40 -9.08 -13.87
C GLU A 91 -9.37 -9.68 -14.84
N PHE A 92 -8.18 -9.10 -14.91
CA PHE A 92 -7.07 -9.65 -15.68
C PHE A 92 -6.70 -11.07 -15.20
N ALA A 93 -6.55 -11.27 -13.90
CA ALA A 93 -6.18 -12.56 -13.33
C ALA A 93 -7.29 -13.62 -13.53
N LEU A 94 -8.55 -13.27 -13.34
CA LEU A 94 -9.68 -14.15 -13.63
C LEU A 94 -9.68 -14.66 -15.08
N LYS A 95 -9.31 -13.78 -16.01
CA LYS A 95 -9.28 -14.11 -17.43
C LYS A 95 -8.05 -14.93 -17.85
N HIS A 96 -6.89 -14.60 -17.30
CA HIS A 96 -5.61 -15.13 -17.80
C HIS A 96 -4.93 -16.10 -16.85
N LEU A 97 -5.24 -16.08 -15.56
CA LEU A 97 -4.60 -16.84 -14.50
C LEU A 97 -5.60 -17.59 -13.58
N PRO A 98 -6.72 -18.11 -14.08
CA PRO A 98 -7.78 -18.66 -13.21
C PRO A 98 -7.32 -19.85 -12.35
N ASN A 99 -6.28 -20.55 -12.79
CA ASN A 99 -5.74 -21.74 -12.12
C ASN A 99 -4.44 -21.45 -11.35
N ASP A 100 -4.02 -20.21 -11.24
CA ASP A 100 -2.84 -19.84 -10.44
C ASP A 100 -3.16 -19.96 -8.95
N PRO A 101 -2.43 -20.80 -8.17
CA PRO A 101 -2.75 -21.05 -6.76
C PRO A 101 -2.67 -19.81 -5.89
N LEU A 102 -1.72 -18.91 -6.20
CA LEU A 102 -1.55 -17.68 -5.44
C LEU A 102 -2.70 -16.70 -5.72
N PHE A 103 -3.12 -16.60 -6.98
CA PHE A 103 -4.30 -15.83 -7.35
C PHE A 103 -5.57 -16.36 -6.67
N GLN A 104 -5.79 -17.70 -6.68
CA GLN A 104 -6.94 -18.30 -6.01
C GLN A 104 -6.97 -17.98 -4.50
N THR A 105 -5.80 -17.97 -3.87
CA THR A 105 -5.68 -17.55 -2.47
C THR A 105 -6.11 -16.08 -2.30
N VAL A 106 -5.63 -15.17 -3.14
CA VAL A 106 -6.02 -13.75 -3.09
C VAL A 106 -7.51 -13.54 -3.34
N ASP A 107 -8.08 -14.26 -4.28
CA ASP A 107 -9.51 -14.17 -4.59
C ASP A 107 -10.38 -14.68 -3.43
N THR A 108 -9.92 -15.71 -2.72
CA THR A 108 -10.57 -16.22 -1.51
C THR A 108 -10.44 -15.19 -0.36
N ILE A 109 -9.27 -14.59 -0.19
CA ILE A 109 -9.07 -13.50 0.81
C ILE A 109 -10.03 -12.35 0.54
N TYR A 110 -10.18 -11.95 -0.72
CA TYR A 110 -11.10 -10.87 -1.12
C TYR A 110 -12.55 -11.18 -0.74
N SER A 111 -12.96 -12.44 -0.82
CA SER A 111 -14.35 -12.84 -0.52
C SER A 111 -14.73 -12.70 0.96
N VAL A 112 -13.76 -12.78 1.88
CA VAL A 112 -14.02 -12.79 3.34
C VAL A 112 -13.52 -11.55 4.07
N MET A 113 -12.42 -10.96 3.62
CA MET A 113 -11.72 -9.91 4.36
C MET A 113 -12.54 -8.64 4.61
N PRO A 114 -13.33 -8.13 3.64
CA PRO A 114 -14.14 -6.95 3.90
C PRO A 114 -15.09 -7.10 5.09
N ASP A 115 -15.66 -8.28 5.28
CA ASP A 115 -16.62 -8.52 6.38
C ASP A 115 -15.90 -8.68 7.73
N ILE A 116 -14.74 -9.34 7.75
CA ILE A 116 -13.86 -9.40 8.92
C ILE A 116 -13.46 -8.01 9.39
N LEU A 117 -13.05 -7.14 8.46
CA LEU A 117 -12.63 -5.78 8.79
C LEU A 117 -13.78 -4.88 9.23
N LYS A 118 -14.99 -5.08 8.70
CA LYS A 118 -16.21 -4.41 9.19
C LYS A 118 -16.53 -4.83 10.61
N GLU A 119 -16.48 -6.13 10.91
CA GLU A 119 -16.71 -6.68 12.25
C GLU A 119 -15.67 -6.15 13.25
N HIS A 120 -14.39 -6.10 12.86
CA HIS A 120 -13.33 -5.51 13.67
C HIS A 120 -13.58 -4.02 14.00
N GLY A 121 -14.22 -3.27 13.09
CA GLY A 121 -14.75 -1.93 13.35
C GLY A 121 -13.74 -0.79 13.43
N LYS A 122 -12.42 -1.05 13.23
CA LYS A 122 -11.37 -0.02 13.36
C LYS A 122 -10.87 0.52 12.02
N VAL A 123 -11.37 0.01 10.91
CA VAL A 123 -10.89 0.37 9.56
C VAL A 123 -11.95 1.18 8.84
N ALA A 124 -11.64 2.41 8.47
CA ALA A 124 -12.56 3.29 7.76
C ALA A 124 -12.93 2.80 6.34
N ASN A 125 -12.05 2.06 5.71
CA ASN A 125 -12.27 1.42 4.42
C ASN A 125 -11.86 -0.07 4.49
N PRO A 126 -12.81 -1.02 4.56
CA PRO A 126 -12.51 -2.44 4.66
C PRO A 126 -12.18 -3.11 3.32
N TYR A 127 -12.15 -2.35 2.23
CA TYR A 127 -11.97 -2.88 0.89
C TYR A 127 -10.49 -2.89 0.47
N PRO A 128 -10.11 -3.78 -0.48
CA PRO A 128 -8.74 -3.88 -0.95
C PRO A 128 -8.33 -2.64 -1.76
N ASN A 129 -7.06 -2.30 -1.65
CA ASN A 129 -6.38 -1.34 -2.50
C ASN A 129 -5.52 -2.05 -3.56
N VAL A 130 -4.79 -1.30 -4.38
CA VAL A 130 -3.97 -1.83 -5.48
C VAL A 130 -2.92 -2.84 -5.01
N ASP A 131 -2.39 -2.67 -3.80
CA ASP A 131 -1.31 -3.50 -3.27
C ASP A 131 -1.76 -4.92 -2.92
N SER A 132 -3.06 -5.13 -2.69
CA SER A 132 -3.63 -6.45 -2.40
C SER A 132 -3.41 -7.47 -3.51
N HIS A 133 -3.16 -7.04 -4.74
CA HIS A 133 -3.10 -7.92 -5.90
C HIS A 133 -1.82 -7.77 -6.72
N SER A 134 -1.24 -6.59 -6.77
CA SER A 134 -0.12 -6.28 -7.67
C SER A 134 1.11 -7.17 -7.44
N GLY A 135 1.45 -7.46 -6.18
CA GLY A 135 2.56 -8.35 -5.84
C GLY A 135 2.38 -9.78 -6.32
N VAL A 136 1.16 -10.28 -6.28
CA VAL A 136 0.81 -11.62 -6.77
C VAL A 136 0.98 -11.74 -8.28
N LEU A 137 0.58 -10.73 -9.04
CA LEU A 137 0.81 -10.69 -10.48
C LEU A 137 2.31 -10.64 -10.81
N LEU A 138 3.07 -9.80 -10.12
CA LEU A 138 4.52 -9.73 -10.32
C LEU A 138 5.19 -11.08 -10.02
N TRP A 139 4.79 -11.75 -8.95
CA TRP A 139 5.28 -13.07 -8.58
C TRP A 139 4.97 -14.12 -9.66
N HIS A 140 3.75 -14.17 -10.16
CA HIS A 140 3.34 -15.07 -11.24
C HIS A 140 4.22 -14.92 -12.49
N PHE A 141 4.56 -13.67 -12.87
CA PHE A 141 5.42 -13.39 -14.00
C PHE A 141 6.94 -13.53 -13.71
N GLY A 142 7.31 -14.16 -12.60
CA GLY A 142 8.70 -14.49 -12.26
C GLY A 142 9.50 -13.36 -11.60
N LEU A 143 8.88 -12.24 -11.26
CA LEU A 143 9.50 -11.16 -10.50
C LEU A 143 9.42 -11.48 -9.00
N THR A 144 10.22 -12.45 -8.54
CA THR A 144 10.12 -13.02 -7.19
C THR A 144 10.92 -12.25 -6.12
N GLN A 145 11.73 -11.28 -6.52
CA GLN A 145 12.49 -10.42 -5.60
C GLN A 145 11.59 -9.31 -5.05
N TYR A 146 10.61 -9.67 -4.24
CA TYR A 146 9.57 -8.77 -3.75
C TYR A 146 10.08 -7.60 -2.90
N GLN A 147 11.32 -7.67 -2.37
CA GLN A 147 11.98 -6.56 -1.68
C GLN A 147 12.19 -5.33 -2.59
N PHE A 148 12.14 -5.53 -3.91
CA PHE A 148 12.27 -4.45 -4.90
C PHE A 148 10.93 -3.93 -5.43
N TYR A 149 9.78 -4.42 -4.96
CA TYR A 149 8.47 -3.98 -5.47
C TYR A 149 8.22 -2.49 -5.22
N THR A 150 8.72 -1.94 -4.12
CA THR A 150 8.69 -0.49 -3.87
C THR A 150 9.43 0.30 -4.96
N VAL A 151 10.52 -0.25 -5.49
CA VAL A 151 11.27 0.39 -6.60
C VAL A 151 10.42 0.39 -7.86
N LEU A 152 9.76 -0.72 -8.20
CA LEU A 152 8.84 -0.80 -9.35
C LEU A 152 7.70 0.20 -9.23
N PHE A 153 7.12 0.31 -8.03
CA PHE A 153 6.11 1.32 -7.72
C PHE A 153 6.67 2.75 -7.92
N GLY A 154 7.89 3.01 -7.43
CA GLY A 154 8.58 4.29 -7.62
C GLY A 154 8.79 4.62 -9.09
N VAL A 155 9.26 3.66 -9.90
CA VAL A 155 9.43 3.84 -11.35
C VAL A 155 8.10 4.22 -12.01
N SER A 156 7.03 3.52 -11.68
CA SER A 156 5.69 3.84 -12.20
C SER A 156 5.23 5.26 -11.81
N ARG A 157 5.51 5.70 -10.59
CA ARG A 157 5.14 7.05 -10.08
C ARG A 157 6.07 8.15 -10.57
N SER A 158 7.23 7.83 -11.14
CA SER A 158 8.23 8.83 -11.55
C SER A 158 7.65 9.86 -12.52
N VAL A 159 6.81 9.43 -13.46
CA VAL A 159 6.17 10.32 -14.44
C VAL A 159 5.35 11.41 -13.73
N GLY A 160 4.53 11.04 -12.72
CA GLY A 160 3.75 12.01 -11.96
C GLY A 160 4.60 12.94 -11.11
N GLY A 161 5.59 12.39 -10.39
CA GLY A 161 6.49 13.18 -9.54
C GLY A 161 7.35 14.17 -10.33
N LEU A 162 7.88 13.75 -11.47
CA LEU A 162 8.70 14.60 -12.33
C LEU A 162 7.87 15.62 -13.11
N SER A 163 6.64 15.29 -13.50
CA SER A 163 5.71 16.25 -14.10
C SER A 163 5.40 17.41 -13.14
N GLN A 164 5.18 17.12 -11.85
CA GLN A 164 4.99 18.18 -10.85
C GLN A 164 6.24 19.05 -10.69
N LEU A 165 7.43 18.45 -10.68
CA LEU A 165 8.68 19.19 -10.63
C LEU A 165 8.86 20.09 -11.86
N TYR A 166 8.50 19.60 -13.05
CA TYR A 166 8.53 20.38 -14.27
C TYR A 166 7.63 21.61 -14.18
N TRP A 167 6.38 21.43 -13.72
CA TRP A 167 5.44 22.55 -13.55
C TRP A 167 5.90 23.56 -12.49
N ASP A 168 6.46 23.08 -11.39
CA ASP A 168 7.06 23.94 -10.36
C ASP A 168 8.10 24.90 -10.97
N ARG A 169 8.99 24.37 -11.81
CA ARG A 169 10.01 25.15 -12.52
C ARG A 169 9.43 26.08 -13.58
N ALA A 170 8.49 25.58 -14.37
CA ALA A 170 7.88 26.35 -15.46
C ALA A 170 7.08 27.55 -14.93
N LEU A 171 6.45 27.40 -13.77
CA LEU A 171 5.67 28.47 -13.11
C LEU A 171 6.52 29.36 -12.19
N GLY A 172 7.78 29.03 -11.96
CA GLY A 172 8.65 29.77 -11.06
C GLY A 172 8.14 29.84 -9.61
N LEU A 173 7.62 28.71 -9.11
CA LEU A 173 7.05 28.64 -7.76
C LEU A 173 8.13 28.88 -6.70
N PRO A 174 7.78 29.50 -5.55
CA PRO A 174 8.73 29.84 -4.52
C PRO A 174 9.21 28.61 -3.75
N LEU A 175 10.34 28.76 -3.06
CA LEU A 175 10.86 27.78 -2.12
C LEU A 175 9.80 27.41 -1.07
N GLU A 176 9.52 26.12 -0.93
CA GLU A 176 8.67 25.58 0.13
C GLU A 176 9.47 25.47 1.43
N ARG A 177 9.01 26.20 2.46
CA ARG A 177 9.59 26.12 3.81
C ARG A 177 8.51 25.78 4.83
N PRO A 178 8.70 24.76 5.67
CA PRO A 178 7.91 24.58 6.87
C PRO A 178 8.00 25.84 7.75
N LYS A 179 6.87 26.30 8.27
CA LYS A 179 6.86 27.43 9.21
C LYS A 179 7.35 26.97 10.57
N SER A 180 8.27 27.71 11.17
CA SER A 180 8.58 27.58 12.59
C SER A 180 7.46 28.23 13.39
N VAL A 181 7.06 27.60 14.47
CA VAL A 181 6.05 28.12 15.39
C VAL A 181 6.60 28.19 16.80
N THR A 182 6.07 29.07 17.64
CA THR A 182 6.48 29.21 19.03
C THR A 182 5.74 28.22 19.93
N PRO A 183 6.28 27.89 21.13
CA PRO A 183 5.56 27.12 22.13
C PRO A 183 4.19 27.68 22.49
N GLU A 184 4.09 29.01 22.57
CA GLU A 184 2.85 29.71 22.90
C GLU A 184 1.80 29.51 21.80
N TRP A 185 2.22 29.56 20.52
CA TRP A 185 1.34 29.26 19.40
C TRP A 185 0.82 27.80 19.47
N LEU A 186 1.70 26.83 19.77
CA LEU A 186 1.31 25.43 19.94
C LEU A 186 0.31 25.27 21.09
N GLN A 187 0.57 25.88 22.24
CA GLN A 187 -0.35 25.86 23.37
C GLN A 187 -1.73 26.43 23.02
N ALA A 188 -1.76 27.54 22.29
CA ALA A 188 -3.01 28.14 21.83
C ALA A 188 -3.80 27.19 20.89
N GLN A 189 -3.12 26.43 19.99
CA GLN A 189 -3.80 25.45 19.11
C GLN A 189 -4.37 24.27 19.91
N VAL A 190 -3.60 23.72 20.86
CA VAL A 190 -4.06 22.64 21.72
C VAL A 190 -5.27 23.09 22.56
N SER A 191 -5.22 24.29 23.15
CA SER A 191 -6.32 24.84 23.93
C SER A 191 -7.57 25.13 23.09
N ALA A 192 -7.41 25.39 21.82
CA ALA A 192 -8.51 25.59 20.85
C ALA A 192 -9.07 24.28 20.26
N GLY A 193 -8.54 23.11 20.67
CA GLY A 193 -8.98 21.80 20.17
C GLY A 193 -8.66 21.54 18.69
N LYS A 194 -7.61 22.17 18.18
CA LYS A 194 -7.14 22.01 16.79
C LYS A 194 -5.93 21.10 16.70
#